data_06f51ffbdde6600636a759341abd72ad
#
_entry.id   06f51ffbdde6600636a759341abd72ad
#
_cell.length_a   1.000
_cell.length_b   1.000
_cell.length_c   1.000
_cell.angle_alpha   90.00
_cell.angle_beta   90.00
_cell.angle_gamma   90.00
#
_symmetry.space_group_name_H-M   'P 1'
#
loop_
_entity.id
_entity.type
_entity.pdbx_description
1 polymer ?
#
loop_
_entity_poly.entity_id
_entity_poly.type
_entity_poly.pdbx_seq_one_letter_code
_entity_poly.pdbx_strand_id
1 'polypeptide(L)'
;MLKFKFGAWAVVLMLTAFSFSACDDNDDETYNPPANITEALKQLYPNAQNVEWEMKGDYYVADCWVTGDELDVWFDANANWVMTENELDSIDQLVPAVYTGFRNSNYSSWVVTDVFVLTYPQHPTESVIQVKQGNLRFALYFSAGRRLAA
;
A
#
# COMPACT_ATOMS: atom_id res chain seq x y z
N MET A 1 26.30 2.75 -1.19
CA MET A 1 25.96 1.51 -0.45
C MET A 1 24.78 1.85 0.47
N LEU A 2 23.55 1.67 -0.02
CA LEU A 2 22.35 1.97 0.76
C LEU A 2 22.14 0.84 1.76
N LYS A 3 22.38 1.10 3.04
CA LYS A 3 22.03 0.14 4.09
C LYS A 3 20.54 0.24 4.36
N PHE A 4 19.80 -0.72 3.85
CA PHE A 4 18.42 -0.94 4.25
C PHE A 4 18.39 -1.28 5.75
N LYS A 5 17.97 -0.32 6.58
CA LYS A 5 17.58 -0.65 7.95
C LYS A 5 16.17 -1.20 7.90
N PHE A 6 16.08 -2.52 7.93
CA PHE A 6 14.84 -3.21 8.25
C PHE A 6 14.46 -2.85 9.69
N GLY A 7 13.72 -1.77 9.85
CA GLY A 7 12.98 -1.53 11.08
C GLY A 7 11.81 -2.49 11.11
N ALA A 8 11.65 -3.17 12.25
CA ALA A 8 10.77 -4.29 12.50
C ALA A 8 9.26 -4.00 12.27
N TRP A 9 8.86 -3.90 11.02
CA TRP A 9 7.46 -3.88 10.63
C TRP A 9 7.28 -4.92 9.55
N ALA A 10 7.01 -6.14 10.01
CA ALA A 10 6.87 -7.33 9.20
C ALA A 10 5.67 -7.30 8.22
N VAL A 11 4.88 -6.24 8.24
CA VAL A 11 3.67 -6.11 7.41
C VAL A 11 4.01 -5.77 5.96
N VAL A 12 5.07 -5.00 5.73
CA VAL A 12 5.47 -4.59 4.37
C VAL A 12 6.16 -5.72 3.60
N LEU A 13 6.69 -6.73 4.29
CA LEU A 13 7.33 -7.89 3.66
C LEU A 13 6.35 -8.86 3.00
N MET A 14 5.04 -8.72 3.23
CA MET A 14 4.06 -9.62 2.63
C MET A 14 3.71 -9.27 1.19
N LEU A 15 3.93 -8.06 0.74
CA LEU A 15 3.62 -7.67 -0.64
C LEU A 15 4.58 -8.23 -1.69
N THR A 16 5.75 -8.70 -1.31
CA THR A 16 6.73 -9.24 -2.28
C THR A 16 6.70 -10.76 -2.44
N ALA A 17 5.90 -11.48 -1.68
CA ALA A 17 5.99 -12.95 -1.63
C ALA A 17 4.76 -13.69 -2.16
N PHE A 18 3.71 -13.04 -2.61
CA PHE A 18 2.51 -13.75 -3.02
C PHE A 18 2.31 -13.84 -4.52
N SER A 19 3.27 -14.47 -5.17
CA SER A 19 2.96 -15.31 -6.33
C SER A 19 2.63 -16.71 -5.83
N PHE A 20 1.65 -16.87 -4.99
CA PHE A 20 1.02 -18.17 -4.81
C PHE A 20 -0.16 -18.25 -5.75
N SER A 21 0.11 -18.82 -6.91
CA SER A 21 -0.86 -19.56 -7.67
C SER A 21 -1.36 -20.70 -6.79
N ALA A 22 -2.35 -20.43 -5.99
CA ALA A 22 -3.26 -21.43 -5.49
C ALA A 22 -4.57 -21.18 -6.23
N CYS A 23 -4.77 -21.90 -7.32
CA CYS A 23 -6.09 -22.19 -7.80
C CYS A 23 -6.82 -22.88 -6.66
N ASP A 24 -7.73 -22.20 -6.02
CA ASP A 24 -8.86 -22.82 -5.41
C ASP A 24 -10.09 -22.11 -5.95
N ASP A 25 -10.76 -22.82 -6.85
CA ASP A 25 -12.11 -22.49 -7.30
C ASP A 25 -13.00 -22.58 -6.08
N ASN A 26 -13.46 -21.44 -5.59
CA ASN A 26 -14.76 -21.40 -4.91
C ASN A 26 -15.25 -19.96 -4.75
N ASP A 27 -16.30 -19.70 -5.50
CA ASP A 27 -17.42 -18.83 -5.19
C ASP A 27 -17.11 -17.42 -4.63
N ASP A 28 -17.63 -16.43 -5.35
CA ASP A 28 -17.89 -15.05 -4.94
C ASP A 28 -18.67 -14.97 -3.61
N GLU A 29 -18.14 -15.51 -2.53
CA GLU A 29 -18.65 -15.22 -1.20
C GLU A 29 -18.13 -13.83 -0.81
N THR A 30 -18.98 -12.83 -1.03
CA THR A 30 -18.79 -11.48 -0.49
C THR A 30 -18.48 -11.63 1.01
N TYR A 31 -17.22 -11.43 1.37
CA TYR A 31 -16.80 -11.52 2.76
C TYR A 31 -17.49 -10.40 3.57
N ASN A 32 -18.17 -10.75 4.65
CA ASN A 32 -18.81 -9.79 5.55
C ASN A 32 -18.00 -9.67 6.85
N PRO A 33 -17.27 -8.57 7.03
CA PRO A 33 -16.52 -8.35 8.26
C PRO A 33 -17.45 -8.09 9.46
N PRO A 34 -16.97 -8.22 10.70
CA PRO A 34 -17.69 -7.79 11.89
C PRO A 34 -18.17 -6.33 11.80
N ALA A 35 -19.34 -6.04 12.42
CA ALA A 35 -19.97 -4.73 12.31
C ALA A 35 -19.09 -3.56 12.80
N ASN A 36 -18.24 -3.78 13.79
CA ASN A 36 -17.29 -2.75 14.27
C ASN A 36 -16.23 -2.38 13.23
N ILE A 37 -15.81 -3.32 12.38
CA ILE A 37 -14.87 -3.08 11.27
C ILE A 37 -15.55 -2.22 10.20
N THR A 38 -16.78 -2.59 9.81
CA THR A 38 -17.56 -1.81 8.84
C THR A 38 -17.82 -0.40 9.34
N GLU A 39 -18.12 -0.25 10.62
CA GLU A 39 -18.34 1.08 11.22
C GLU A 39 -17.06 1.91 11.26
N ALA A 40 -15.89 1.28 11.55
CA ALA A 40 -14.60 1.97 11.51
C ALA A 40 -14.28 2.52 10.11
N LEU A 41 -14.58 1.77 9.05
CA LEU A 41 -14.44 2.26 7.68
C LEU A 41 -15.34 3.48 7.42
N LYS A 42 -16.63 3.41 7.83
CA LYS A 42 -17.57 4.53 7.66
C LYS A 42 -17.16 5.79 8.40
N GLN A 43 -16.53 5.65 9.57
CA GLN A 43 -16.01 6.78 10.33
C GLN A 43 -14.79 7.40 9.65
N LEU A 44 -13.91 6.58 9.09
CA LEU A 44 -12.69 7.03 8.42
C LEU A 44 -12.98 7.59 7.02
N TYR A 45 -13.83 6.90 6.26
CA TYR A 45 -14.22 7.24 4.89
C TYR A 45 -15.74 7.20 4.71
N PRO A 46 -16.46 8.24 5.19
CA PRO A 46 -17.94 8.29 5.14
C PRO A 46 -18.51 8.27 3.72
N ASN A 47 -17.71 8.62 2.72
CA ASN A 47 -18.10 8.66 1.31
C ASN A 47 -17.55 7.46 0.51
N ALA A 48 -17.07 6.41 1.17
CA ALA A 48 -16.62 5.20 0.49
C ALA A 48 -17.76 4.56 -0.30
N GLN A 49 -17.48 4.16 -1.53
CA GLN A 49 -18.42 3.51 -2.47
C GLN A 49 -17.84 2.20 -2.95
N ASN A 50 -18.71 1.30 -3.41
CA ASN A 50 -18.32 -0.02 -3.98
C ASN A 50 -17.39 -0.79 -3.05
N VAL A 51 -17.76 -0.84 -1.77
CA VAL A 51 -16.91 -1.48 -0.75
C VAL A 51 -16.97 -2.99 -0.89
N GLU A 52 -15.84 -3.59 -1.18
CA GLU A 52 -15.62 -5.03 -1.16
C GLU A 52 -14.66 -5.37 -0.02
N TRP A 53 -14.87 -6.53 0.61
CA TRP A 53 -14.06 -6.91 1.77
C TRP A 53 -13.34 -8.22 1.52
N GLU A 54 -12.09 -8.27 1.94
CA GLU A 54 -11.27 -9.47 1.93
C GLU A 54 -10.46 -9.62 3.22
N MET A 55 -9.91 -10.82 3.43
CA MET A 55 -8.93 -11.07 4.49
C MET A 55 -7.55 -11.22 3.88
N LYS A 56 -6.60 -10.40 4.33
CA LYS A 56 -5.17 -10.54 4.00
C LYS A 56 -4.40 -10.88 5.28
N GLY A 57 -4.13 -12.17 5.50
CA GLY A 57 -3.60 -12.66 6.78
C GLY A 57 -4.60 -12.43 7.92
N ASP A 58 -4.19 -11.69 8.95
CA ASP A 58 -5.03 -11.37 10.11
C ASP A 58 -5.74 -10.00 9.99
N TYR A 59 -5.68 -9.38 8.81
CA TYR A 59 -6.25 -8.07 8.57
C TYR A 59 -7.51 -8.13 7.73
N TYR A 60 -8.46 -7.26 8.03
CA TYR A 60 -9.61 -6.95 7.20
C TYR A 60 -9.24 -5.84 6.24
N VAL A 61 -9.42 -6.06 4.95
CA VAL A 61 -9.10 -5.08 3.91
C VAL A 61 -10.39 -4.71 3.17
N ALA A 62 -10.69 -3.43 3.16
CA ALA A 62 -11.76 -2.86 2.35
C ALA A 62 -11.16 -2.28 1.08
N ASP A 63 -11.46 -2.89 -0.06
CA ASP A 63 -11.30 -2.26 -1.37
C ASP A 63 -12.50 -1.35 -1.60
N CYS A 64 -12.26 -0.08 -1.85
CA CYS A 64 -13.33 0.91 -2.01
C CYS A 64 -12.91 2.13 -2.81
N TRP A 65 -13.90 2.82 -3.37
CA TRP A 65 -13.70 4.08 -4.08
C TRP A 65 -14.00 5.27 -3.16
N VAL A 66 -13.06 6.20 -3.07
CA VAL A 66 -13.19 7.43 -2.29
C VAL A 66 -12.74 8.62 -3.13
N THR A 67 -13.67 9.50 -3.49
CA THR A 67 -13.39 10.74 -4.24
C THR A 67 -12.70 10.51 -5.60
N GLY A 68 -12.88 9.33 -6.19
CA GLY A 68 -12.32 8.98 -7.49
C GLY A 68 -11.02 8.16 -7.43
N ASP A 69 -10.49 7.93 -6.23
CA ASP A 69 -9.35 7.04 -6.00
C ASP A 69 -9.84 5.67 -5.50
N GLU A 70 -9.19 4.61 -5.95
CA GLU A 70 -9.38 3.25 -5.45
C GLU A 70 -8.41 3.01 -4.31
N LEU A 71 -8.95 2.61 -3.16
CA LEU A 71 -8.20 2.49 -1.91
C LEU A 71 -8.37 1.11 -1.29
N ASP A 72 -7.27 0.52 -0.84
CA ASP A 72 -7.25 -0.60 0.09
C ASP A 72 -7.10 -0.08 1.52
N VAL A 73 -8.14 -0.23 2.34
CA VAL A 73 -8.14 0.25 3.73
C VAL A 73 -8.05 -0.92 4.70
N TRP A 74 -6.98 -0.97 5.46
CA TRP A 74 -6.61 -2.10 6.31
C TRP A 74 -6.97 -1.88 7.77
N PHE A 75 -7.63 -2.88 8.39
CA PHE A 75 -8.02 -2.87 9.80
C PHE A 75 -7.52 -4.13 10.50
N ASP A 76 -7.11 -4.00 11.77
CA ASP A 76 -6.87 -5.15 12.62
C ASP A 76 -8.18 -5.76 13.19
N ALA A 77 -8.07 -6.88 13.89
CA ALA A 77 -9.22 -7.57 14.52
C ALA A 77 -9.97 -6.74 15.57
N ASN A 78 -9.36 -5.65 16.07
CA ASN A 78 -9.96 -4.73 17.03
C ASN A 78 -10.61 -3.52 16.38
N ALA A 79 -10.73 -3.51 15.03
CA ALA A 79 -11.19 -2.39 14.23
C ALA A 79 -10.29 -1.13 14.28
N ASN A 80 -9.02 -1.30 14.65
CA ASN A 80 -8.07 -0.21 14.50
C ASN A 80 -7.63 -0.09 13.05
N TRP A 81 -7.68 1.12 12.50
CA TRP A 81 -7.11 1.41 11.20
C TRP A 81 -5.58 1.23 11.24
N VAL A 82 -5.07 0.42 10.33
CA VAL A 82 -3.65 0.08 10.24
C VAL A 82 -2.97 0.92 9.17
N MET A 83 -3.53 0.94 7.97
CA MET A 83 -3.05 1.75 6.86
C MET A 83 -4.11 1.90 5.77
N THR A 84 -3.89 2.85 4.88
CA THR A 84 -4.58 2.94 3.60
C THR A 84 -3.53 2.92 2.49
N GLU A 85 -3.73 2.07 1.51
CA GLU A 85 -2.95 1.99 0.29
C GLU A 85 -3.74 2.60 -0.85
N ASN A 86 -3.11 3.49 -1.60
CA ASN A 86 -3.62 4.07 -2.84
C ASN A 86 -2.64 3.71 -3.96
N GLU A 87 -3.08 2.90 -4.90
CA GLU A 87 -2.31 2.60 -6.10
C GLU A 87 -2.46 3.74 -7.12
N LEU A 88 -1.33 4.21 -7.63
CA LEU A 88 -1.28 5.29 -8.62
C LEU A 88 -0.97 4.72 -10.00
N ASP A 89 -1.57 5.29 -11.03
CA ASP A 89 -1.34 4.88 -12.43
C ASP A 89 0.09 5.14 -12.90
N SER A 90 0.77 6.13 -12.32
CA SER A 90 2.13 6.48 -12.70
C SER A 90 2.88 7.28 -11.63
N ILE A 91 4.22 7.32 -11.77
CA ILE A 91 5.09 8.16 -10.94
C ILE A 91 4.81 9.66 -11.06
N ASP A 92 4.16 10.10 -12.13
CA ASP A 92 3.86 11.52 -12.36
C ASP A 92 2.80 12.06 -11.40
N GLN A 93 2.03 11.16 -10.76
CA GLN A 93 1.05 11.50 -9.73
C GLN A 93 1.68 11.66 -8.33
N LEU A 94 2.95 11.28 -8.18
CA LEU A 94 3.68 11.43 -6.92
C LEU A 94 3.97 12.90 -6.60
N VAL A 95 4.10 13.22 -5.31
CA VAL A 95 4.54 14.55 -4.88
C VAL A 95 5.90 14.88 -5.49
N PRO A 96 6.16 16.14 -5.91
CA PRO A 96 7.36 16.51 -6.66
C PRO A 96 8.69 16.10 -6.02
N ALA A 97 8.75 16.07 -4.70
CA ALA A 97 9.97 15.67 -3.98
C ALA A 97 10.30 14.18 -4.16
N VAL A 98 9.27 13.32 -4.16
CA VAL A 98 9.41 11.87 -4.38
C VAL A 98 9.76 11.59 -5.82
N TYR A 99 9.02 12.19 -6.76
CA TYR A 99 9.29 12.09 -8.18
C TYR A 99 10.76 12.46 -8.50
N THR A 100 11.21 13.62 -8.02
CA THR A 100 12.59 14.08 -8.22
C THR A 100 13.61 13.13 -7.57
N GLY A 101 13.30 12.64 -6.36
CA GLY A 101 14.14 11.67 -5.65
C GLY A 101 14.31 10.38 -6.44
N PHE A 102 13.22 9.85 -7.00
CA PHE A 102 13.26 8.66 -7.85
C PHE A 102 14.07 8.93 -9.14
N ARG A 103 13.80 10.03 -9.84
CA ARG A 103 14.49 10.37 -11.09
C ARG A 103 16.00 10.56 -10.93
N ASN A 104 16.45 10.94 -9.73
CA ASN A 104 17.87 11.10 -9.39
C ASN A 104 18.48 9.83 -8.77
N SER A 105 17.71 8.76 -8.60
CA SER A 105 18.20 7.50 -8.04
C SER A 105 18.91 6.62 -9.08
N ASN A 106 19.66 5.64 -8.59
CA ASN A 106 20.29 4.61 -9.44
C ASN A 106 19.26 3.72 -10.15
N TYR A 107 17.98 3.83 -9.79
CA TYR A 107 16.88 3.04 -10.31
C TYR A 107 16.02 3.78 -11.34
N SER A 108 16.39 5.03 -11.68
CA SER A 108 15.61 5.88 -12.59
C SER A 108 15.45 5.34 -14.01
N SER A 109 16.33 4.42 -14.44
CA SER A 109 16.27 3.73 -15.74
C SER A 109 15.59 2.36 -15.70
N TRP A 110 15.19 1.89 -14.50
CA TRP A 110 14.49 0.62 -14.35
C TRP A 110 13.01 0.76 -14.73
N VAL A 111 12.40 -0.35 -15.11
CA VAL A 111 10.97 -0.37 -15.41
C VAL A 111 10.20 -0.24 -14.10
N VAL A 112 9.39 0.79 -13.97
CA VAL A 112 8.41 0.92 -12.88
C VAL A 112 7.29 -0.07 -13.15
N THR A 113 6.95 -0.89 -12.17
CA THR A 113 5.85 -1.86 -12.25
C THR A 113 4.61 -1.37 -11.52
N ASP A 114 4.79 -0.79 -10.33
CA ASP A 114 3.70 -0.35 -9.47
C ASP A 114 4.12 0.88 -8.67
N VAL A 115 3.16 1.72 -8.32
CA VAL A 115 3.37 2.93 -7.53
C VAL A 115 2.27 3.03 -6.49
N PHE A 116 2.66 3.13 -5.20
CA PHE A 116 1.70 3.22 -4.10
C PHE A 116 1.96 4.43 -3.23
N VAL A 117 0.90 4.95 -2.63
CA VAL A 117 0.96 5.89 -1.51
C VAL A 117 0.34 5.21 -0.30
N LEU A 118 1.14 5.05 0.75
CA LEU A 118 0.75 4.41 2.01
C LEU A 118 0.54 5.47 3.08
N THR A 119 -0.65 5.51 3.64
CA THR A 119 -1.01 6.42 4.74
C THR A 119 -1.28 5.60 6.01
N TYR A 120 -0.73 6.05 7.12
CA TYR A 120 -0.80 5.36 8.42
C TYR A 120 -1.34 6.28 9.51
N PRO A 121 -1.93 5.74 10.61
CA PRO A 121 -2.20 6.53 11.79
C PRO A 121 -0.87 6.98 12.42
N GLN A 122 -0.71 8.26 12.71
CA GLN A 122 0.41 8.84 13.45
C GLN A 122 1.82 8.67 12.82
N HIS A 123 1.92 8.26 11.57
CA HIS A 123 3.17 8.16 10.83
C HIS A 123 3.11 9.00 9.55
N PRO A 124 4.27 9.49 9.07
CA PRO A 124 4.33 10.17 7.77
C PRO A 124 3.87 9.23 6.65
N THR A 125 3.18 9.80 5.67
CA THR A 125 2.85 9.11 4.42
C THR A 125 4.12 8.67 3.70
N GLU A 126 4.11 7.46 3.17
CA GLU A 126 5.19 6.88 2.38
C GLU A 126 4.73 6.65 0.94
N SER A 127 5.62 6.90 -0.01
CA SER A 127 5.43 6.47 -1.39
C SER A 127 6.31 5.27 -1.67
N VAL A 128 5.77 4.27 -2.32
CA VAL A 128 6.48 3.04 -2.70
C VAL A 128 6.50 2.95 -4.22
N ILE A 129 7.69 2.82 -4.81
CA ILE A 129 7.86 2.61 -6.25
C ILE A 129 8.47 1.24 -6.44
N GLN A 130 7.73 0.34 -7.05
CA GLN A 130 8.24 -0.97 -7.43
C GLN A 130 8.92 -0.89 -8.79
N VAL A 131 10.12 -1.42 -8.87
CA VAL A 131 10.93 -1.37 -10.08
C VAL A 131 11.52 -2.74 -10.42
N LYS A 132 11.71 -2.99 -11.73
CA LYS A 132 12.35 -4.23 -12.21
C LYS A 132 13.41 -3.96 -13.28
N GLN A 133 14.44 -4.83 -13.29
CA GLN A 133 15.40 -4.94 -14.38
C GLN A 133 15.81 -6.40 -14.53
N GLY A 134 15.48 -7.02 -15.64
CA GLY A 134 15.63 -8.46 -15.83
C GLY A 134 14.84 -9.23 -14.78
N ASN A 135 15.52 -10.08 -14.00
CA ASN A 135 14.92 -10.88 -12.92
C ASN A 135 14.97 -10.19 -11.54
N LEU A 136 15.58 -9.02 -11.45
CA LEU A 136 15.67 -8.24 -10.21
C LEU A 136 14.43 -7.38 -10.03
N ARG A 137 13.91 -7.35 -8.80
CA ARG A 137 12.78 -6.52 -8.39
C ARG A 137 13.11 -5.85 -7.06
N PHE A 138 12.78 -4.58 -6.93
CA PHE A 138 12.95 -3.82 -5.70
C PHE A 138 11.74 -2.93 -5.43
N ALA A 139 11.42 -2.75 -4.16
CA ALA A 139 10.52 -1.72 -3.69
C ALA A 139 11.35 -0.57 -3.07
N LEU A 140 11.16 0.64 -3.58
CA LEU A 140 11.84 1.85 -3.15
C LEU A 140 10.88 2.67 -2.29
N TYR A 141 11.26 2.95 -1.04
CA TYR A 141 10.44 3.69 -0.09
C TYR A 141 10.90 5.14 0.02
N PHE A 142 9.96 6.06 -0.11
CA PHE A 142 10.17 7.49 0.03
C PHE A 142 9.22 8.04 1.09
N SER A 143 9.74 8.52 2.22
CA SER A 143 8.91 9.21 3.21
C SER A 143 8.97 10.72 2.99
N ALA A 144 7.81 11.37 2.92
CA ALA A 144 7.71 12.82 2.88
C ALA A 144 8.11 13.38 4.24
N GLY A 145 9.33 13.93 4.37
CA GLY A 145 9.70 14.70 5.55
C GLY A 145 11.00 14.36 6.26
N ARG A 146 11.79 13.40 5.81
CA ARG A 146 13.14 13.21 6.33
C ARG A 146 14.18 13.54 5.25
N ARG A 147 14.74 14.77 5.30
CA ARG A 147 16.10 14.95 4.79
C ARG A 147 16.95 13.91 5.51
N LEU A 148 17.55 13.00 4.78
CA LEU A 148 18.68 12.25 5.29
C LEU A 148 19.73 13.30 5.67
N ALA A 149 19.97 13.47 6.97
CA ALA A 149 21.13 14.22 7.42
C ALA A 149 22.36 13.50 6.88
N ALA A 150 23.20 14.27 6.21
CA ALA A 150 24.49 13.84 5.68
C ALA A 150 25.41 13.37 6.80
#